data_bc47c3b9492bf54569486795bab34f4b
#
_entry.id   bc47c3b9492bf54569486795bab34f4b
#
_cell.length_a   1.000
_cell.length_b   1.000
_cell.length_c   1.000
_cell.angle_alpha   90.00
_cell.angle_beta   90.00
_cell.angle_gamma   90.00
#
_symmetry.space_group_name_H-M   'P 1'
#
loop_
_entity.id
_entity.type
_entity.pdbx_description
1 polymer ?
#
loop_
_entity_poly.entity_id
_entity_poly.type
_entity_poly.pdbx_seq_one_letter_code
_entity_poly.pdbx_strand_id
1 'polypeptide(L)'
;LVTNHLDPKNRGSEVFRGNLQWLLDRLPKGMPLGLYECPAPYRRLLSDDELRLCIDSGRFVMLKDVSCDLATVKHRVAMTAGTPFAILNANAAIAYDAMKAGSRGFNGVHTNYHPDLYKWLYTSGTKHPELAEEVATFLVLAAMSEAFGYPVQAKMYHQRIGTFGSIKSRTITFDVRERFWALDAILDKVVAGTEAMRAKVAAL
;
A
#
# COMPACT_ATOMS: atom_id res chain seq x y z
N LEU A 1 -7.68 11.25 5.00
CA LEU A 1 -7.68 11.32 6.46
C LEU A 1 -6.91 10.16 7.06
N VAL A 2 -6.15 10.39 8.12
CA VAL A 2 -5.41 9.37 8.84
C VAL A 2 -6.21 8.93 10.05
N THR A 3 -6.49 7.62 10.18
CA THR A 3 -7.43 7.10 11.19
C THR A 3 -7.00 7.38 12.63
N ASN A 4 -5.69 7.26 12.94
CA ASN A 4 -5.19 7.56 14.28
C ASN A 4 -5.19 9.06 14.63
N HIS A 5 -5.25 9.97 13.63
CA HIS A 5 -5.44 11.40 13.90
C HIS A 5 -6.87 11.73 14.33
N LEU A 6 -7.83 10.89 13.96
CA LEU A 6 -9.22 11.02 14.44
C LEU A 6 -9.42 10.43 15.84
N ASP A 7 -8.42 9.72 16.37
CA ASP A 7 -8.41 9.21 17.73
C ASP A 7 -6.99 9.25 18.33
N PRO A 8 -6.39 10.44 18.49
CA PRO A 8 -4.94 10.59 18.74
C PRO A 8 -4.44 9.98 20.05
N LYS A 9 -5.33 9.63 20.96
CA LYS A 9 -5.00 8.98 22.25
C LYS A 9 -5.49 7.54 22.32
N ASN A 10 -5.92 6.95 21.20
CA ASN A 10 -6.45 5.58 21.12
C ASN A 10 -7.55 5.30 22.17
N ARG A 11 -8.53 6.19 22.27
CA ARG A 11 -9.63 6.09 23.24
C ARG A 11 -10.85 5.34 22.72
N GLY A 12 -10.83 4.94 21.43
CA GLY A 12 -11.83 4.07 20.85
C GLY A 12 -12.83 4.77 19.91
N SER A 13 -13.82 3.98 19.48
CA SER A 13 -14.75 4.34 18.40
C SER A 13 -15.58 5.58 18.67
N GLU A 14 -15.95 5.86 19.90
CA GLU A 14 -16.73 7.05 20.24
C GLU A 14 -15.97 8.34 19.89
N VAL A 15 -14.68 8.41 20.27
CA VAL A 15 -13.82 9.55 19.97
C VAL A 15 -13.58 9.67 18.47
N PHE A 16 -13.32 8.55 17.80
CA PHE A 16 -13.15 8.54 16.35
C PHE A 16 -14.38 9.09 15.64
N ARG A 17 -15.57 8.58 15.98
CA ARG A 17 -16.85 9.01 15.36
C ARG A 17 -17.14 10.50 15.62
N GLY A 18 -16.92 10.96 16.83
CA GLY A 18 -17.12 12.39 17.18
C GLY A 18 -16.20 13.30 16.38
N ASN A 19 -14.92 12.97 16.30
CA ASN A 19 -13.95 13.74 15.51
C ASN A 19 -14.19 13.64 14.01
N LEU A 20 -14.60 12.48 13.51
CA LEU A 20 -15.00 12.32 12.12
C LEU A 20 -16.21 13.18 11.77
N GLN A 21 -17.26 13.13 12.59
CA GLN A 21 -18.46 13.93 12.36
C GLN A 21 -18.14 15.43 12.39
N TRP A 22 -17.36 15.87 13.39
CA TRP A 22 -16.91 17.25 13.50
C TRP A 22 -16.18 17.72 12.22
N LEU A 23 -15.36 16.85 11.63
CA LEU A 23 -14.64 17.15 10.39
C LEU A 23 -15.59 17.20 9.18
N LEU A 24 -16.49 16.21 9.06
CA LEU A 24 -17.46 16.14 7.96
C LEU A 24 -18.37 17.37 7.89
N ASP A 25 -18.76 17.91 9.04
CA ASP A 25 -19.59 19.10 9.14
C ASP A 25 -18.91 20.37 8.61
N ARG A 26 -17.57 20.38 8.59
CA ARG A 26 -16.74 21.53 8.22
C ARG A 26 -16.15 21.45 6.82
N LEU A 27 -16.07 20.25 6.26
CA LEU A 27 -15.55 20.07 4.91
C LEU A 27 -16.62 20.33 3.84
N PRO A 28 -16.26 20.91 2.68
CA PRO A 28 -17.18 21.07 1.56
C PRO A 28 -17.91 19.76 1.23
N LYS A 29 -19.23 19.80 1.09
CA LYS A 29 -20.07 18.59 0.92
C LYS A 29 -19.70 17.75 -0.30
N GLY A 30 -19.22 18.36 -1.38
CA GLY A 30 -18.82 17.65 -2.61
C GLY A 30 -17.37 17.14 -2.63
N MET A 31 -16.59 17.35 -1.56
CA MET A 31 -15.20 16.92 -1.52
C MET A 31 -15.12 15.40 -1.29
N PRO A 32 -14.53 14.62 -2.21
CA PRO A 32 -14.30 13.20 -1.96
C PRO A 32 -13.20 13.01 -0.92
N LEU A 33 -13.36 12.02 -0.05
CA LEU A 33 -12.45 11.74 1.06
C LEU A 33 -11.87 10.34 0.92
N GLY A 34 -10.66 10.15 1.45
CA GLY A 34 -10.03 8.84 1.61
C GLY A 34 -9.55 8.66 3.04
N LEU A 35 -9.45 7.40 3.46
CA LEU A 35 -8.92 7.00 4.76
C LEU A 35 -7.59 6.28 4.61
N TYR A 36 -6.72 6.46 5.59
CA TYR A 36 -5.46 5.76 5.69
C TYR A 36 -5.26 5.26 7.13
N GLU A 37 -5.14 3.95 7.28
CA GLU A 37 -4.79 3.28 8.53
C GLU A 37 -3.29 3.33 8.78
N CYS A 38 -2.74 4.56 8.93
CA CYS A 38 -1.32 4.77 9.13
C CYS A 38 -0.82 4.04 10.38
N PRO A 39 0.28 3.24 10.28
CA PRO A 39 0.78 2.51 11.44
C PRO A 39 1.52 3.39 12.46
N ALA A 40 1.88 4.64 12.12
CA ALA A 40 2.56 5.57 13.01
C ALA A 40 1.64 6.73 13.41
N PRO A 41 1.63 7.18 14.67
CA PRO A 41 2.42 6.72 15.82
C PRO A 41 1.93 5.39 16.39
N TYR A 42 0.72 4.93 16.06
CA TYR A 42 0.18 3.63 16.40
C TYR A 42 -0.80 3.17 15.31
N ARG A 43 -0.90 1.86 15.11
CA ARG A 43 -1.77 1.26 14.11
C ARG A 43 -3.22 1.24 14.61
N ARG A 44 -4.10 1.99 13.93
CA ARG A 44 -5.52 2.03 14.21
C ARG A 44 -6.32 1.58 13.00
N LEU A 45 -6.82 0.37 13.07
CA LEU A 45 -7.73 -0.18 12.07
C LEU A 45 -9.17 0.30 12.35
N LEU A 46 -9.96 0.44 11.29
CA LEU A 46 -11.39 0.69 11.41
C LEU A 46 -12.11 -0.57 11.88
N SER A 47 -13.05 -0.40 12.80
CA SER A 47 -14.07 -1.42 13.05
C SER A 47 -15.09 -1.46 11.92
N ASP A 48 -15.87 -2.54 11.84
CA ASP A 48 -16.95 -2.68 10.84
C ASP A 48 -17.96 -1.54 10.94
N ASP A 49 -18.32 -1.14 12.16
CA ASP A 49 -19.25 -0.03 12.39
C ASP A 49 -18.68 1.32 11.95
N GLU A 50 -17.37 1.55 12.14
CA GLU A 50 -16.70 2.76 11.68
C GLU A 50 -16.60 2.78 10.15
N LEU A 51 -16.28 1.64 9.55
CA LEU A 51 -16.28 1.51 8.08
C LEU A 51 -17.68 1.73 7.51
N ARG A 52 -18.71 1.14 8.11
CA ARG A 52 -20.11 1.34 7.71
C ARG A 52 -20.52 2.80 7.78
N LEU A 53 -20.19 3.49 8.88
CA LEU A 53 -20.43 4.93 9.00
C LEU A 53 -19.80 5.74 7.85
N CYS A 54 -18.57 5.38 7.46
CA CYS A 54 -17.88 6.03 6.34
C CYS A 54 -18.57 5.73 4.99
N ILE A 55 -19.02 4.50 4.77
CA ILE A 55 -19.76 4.08 3.57
C ILE A 55 -21.08 4.86 3.49
N ASP A 56 -21.87 4.85 4.56
CA ASP A 56 -23.21 5.45 4.63
C ASP A 56 -23.17 6.98 4.47
N SER A 57 -22.07 7.60 4.86
CA SER A 57 -21.87 9.05 4.65
C SER A 57 -21.84 9.45 3.17
N GLY A 58 -21.54 8.52 2.26
CA GLY A 58 -21.38 8.80 0.83
C GLY A 58 -20.18 9.71 0.48
N ARG A 59 -19.34 10.02 1.47
CA ARG A 59 -18.22 10.99 1.33
C ARG A 59 -16.90 10.32 1.01
N PHE A 60 -16.75 9.04 1.35
CA PHE A 60 -15.50 8.32 1.20
C PHE A 60 -15.45 7.49 -0.06
N VAL A 61 -14.34 7.59 -0.78
CA VAL A 61 -14.11 6.89 -2.04
C VAL A 61 -13.03 5.82 -1.92
N MET A 62 -12.23 5.83 -0.84
CA MET A 62 -11.18 4.83 -0.64
C MET A 62 -10.78 4.65 0.82
N LEU A 63 -10.32 3.44 1.14
CA LEU A 63 -9.52 3.12 2.32
C LEU A 63 -8.19 2.51 1.89
N LYS A 64 -7.07 3.09 2.34
CA LYS A 64 -5.79 2.39 2.35
C LYS A 64 -5.77 1.47 3.57
N ASP A 65 -6.02 0.20 3.30
CA ASP A 65 -6.07 -0.88 4.28
C ASP A 65 -4.66 -1.30 4.71
N VAL A 66 -4.41 -1.27 6.01
CA VAL A 66 -3.14 -1.69 6.62
C VAL A 66 -3.36 -2.85 7.61
N SER A 67 -4.42 -3.62 7.41
CA SER A 67 -4.70 -4.82 8.21
C SER A 67 -3.60 -5.87 8.06
N CYS A 68 -2.99 -5.95 6.88
CA CYS A 68 -2.02 -6.98 6.51
C CYS A 68 -2.62 -8.40 6.59
N ASP A 69 -3.94 -8.52 6.50
CA ASP A 69 -4.69 -9.76 6.60
C ASP A 69 -5.67 -9.91 5.45
N LEU A 70 -5.53 -10.99 4.69
CA LEU A 70 -6.35 -11.23 3.51
C LEU A 70 -7.84 -11.44 3.86
N ALA A 71 -8.14 -12.05 5.00
CA ALA A 71 -9.52 -12.26 5.44
C ALA A 71 -10.21 -10.93 5.74
N THR A 72 -9.53 -10.03 6.42
CA THR A 72 -9.99 -8.65 6.69
C THR A 72 -10.21 -7.88 5.39
N VAL A 73 -9.27 -7.96 4.43
CA VAL A 73 -9.43 -7.30 3.13
C VAL A 73 -10.66 -7.84 2.40
N LYS A 74 -10.84 -9.16 2.32
CA LYS A 74 -12.02 -9.80 1.70
C LYS A 74 -13.33 -9.34 2.35
N HIS A 75 -13.37 -9.32 3.67
CA HIS A 75 -14.53 -8.85 4.44
C HIS A 75 -14.88 -7.40 4.11
N ARG A 76 -13.89 -6.51 4.12
CA ARG A 76 -14.07 -5.08 3.79
C ARG A 76 -14.49 -4.85 2.33
N VAL A 77 -13.95 -5.64 1.40
CA VAL A 77 -14.38 -5.62 -0.01
C VAL A 77 -15.86 -5.99 -0.11
N ALA A 78 -16.31 -7.03 0.61
CA ALA A 78 -17.72 -7.41 0.65
C ALA A 78 -18.60 -6.31 1.26
N MET A 79 -18.17 -5.64 2.34
CA MET A 79 -18.88 -4.52 2.95
C MET A 79 -19.04 -3.32 2.00
N THR A 80 -18.08 -3.07 1.12
CA THR A 80 -18.08 -1.94 0.18
C THR A 80 -18.69 -2.28 -1.18
N ALA A 81 -19.15 -3.51 -1.38
CA ALA A 81 -19.75 -3.97 -2.64
C ALA A 81 -20.95 -3.08 -3.04
N GLY A 82 -21.04 -2.74 -4.33
CA GLY A 82 -22.10 -1.87 -4.85
C GLY A 82 -21.94 -0.37 -4.53
N THR A 83 -20.86 0.02 -3.85
CA THR A 83 -20.57 1.43 -3.54
C THR A 83 -19.34 1.93 -4.31
N PRO A 84 -19.12 3.24 -4.41
CA PRO A 84 -17.89 3.79 -4.99
C PRO A 84 -16.66 3.63 -4.09
N PHE A 85 -16.83 3.16 -2.84
CA PHE A 85 -15.78 3.05 -1.84
C PHE A 85 -14.81 1.91 -2.20
N ALA A 86 -13.55 2.23 -2.48
CA ALA A 86 -12.51 1.27 -2.87
C ALA A 86 -11.66 0.84 -1.66
N ILE A 87 -11.45 -0.46 -1.52
CA ILE A 87 -10.42 -0.98 -0.61
C ILE A 87 -9.11 -1.11 -1.39
N LEU A 88 -8.03 -0.46 -0.90
CA LEU A 88 -6.68 -0.54 -1.45
C LEU A 88 -5.77 -1.20 -0.41
N ASN A 89 -5.30 -2.41 -0.69
CA ASN A 89 -4.39 -3.13 0.20
C ASN A 89 -3.00 -2.45 0.22
N ALA A 90 -2.35 -2.40 1.37
CA ALA A 90 -1.00 -1.84 1.53
C ALA A 90 0.10 -2.89 1.76
N ASN A 91 -0.24 -4.16 1.95
CA ASN A 91 0.72 -5.23 2.20
C ASN A 91 1.11 -5.96 0.91
N ALA A 92 2.41 -5.97 0.59
CA ALA A 92 2.92 -6.61 -0.62
C ALA A 92 2.69 -8.13 -0.63
N ALA A 93 2.77 -8.79 0.55
CA ALA A 93 2.66 -10.24 0.65
C ALA A 93 1.28 -10.79 0.23
N ILE A 94 0.23 -9.99 0.34
CA ILE A 94 -1.13 -10.38 -0.06
C ILE A 94 -1.65 -9.54 -1.24
N ALA A 95 -0.79 -8.78 -1.91
CA ALA A 95 -1.24 -7.79 -2.90
C ALA A 95 -2.03 -8.41 -4.05
N TYR A 96 -1.51 -9.48 -4.65
CA TYR A 96 -2.18 -10.14 -5.78
C TYR A 96 -3.44 -10.89 -5.34
N ASP A 97 -3.41 -11.57 -4.20
CA ASP A 97 -4.59 -12.24 -3.65
C ASP A 97 -5.69 -11.26 -3.27
N ALA A 98 -5.33 -10.12 -2.71
CA ALA A 98 -6.28 -9.04 -2.43
C ALA A 98 -6.91 -8.49 -3.71
N MET A 99 -6.14 -8.33 -4.79
CA MET A 99 -6.65 -7.92 -6.11
C MET A 99 -7.64 -8.97 -6.67
N LYS A 100 -7.29 -10.26 -6.61
CA LYS A 100 -8.19 -11.37 -7.00
C LYS A 100 -9.49 -11.37 -6.19
N ALA A 101 -9.41 -10.93 -4.93
CA ALA A 101 -10.56 -10.83 -4.03
C ALA A 101 -11.41 -9.56 -4.19
N GLY A 102 -11.03 -8.64 -5.10
CA GLY A 102 -11.79 -7.42 -5.40
C GLY A 102 -11.24 -6.13 -4.77
N SER A 103 -10.07 -6.17 -4.10
CA SER A 103 -9.35 -4.94 -3.77
C SER A 103 -9.02 -4.19 -5.06
N ARG A 104 -9.28 -2.87 -5.07
CA ARG A 104 -9.11 -2.06 -6.28
C ARG A 104 -7.67 -1.62 -6.54
N GLY A 105 -6.70 -2.24 -5.88
CA GLY A 105 -5.28 -2.04 -6.13
C GLY A 105 -4.40 -2.22 -4.90
N PHE A 106 -3.13 -1.93 -5.12
CA PHE A 106 -2.09 -1.97 -4.10
C PHE A 106 -1.53 -0.57 -3.84
N ASN A 107 -1.50 -0.16 -2.58
CA ASN A 107 -0.97 1.13 -2.13
C ASN A 107 0.11 0.93 -1.07
N GLY A 108 1.08 0.08 -1.34
CA GLY A 108 2.22 -0.19 -0.50
C GLY A 108 3.48 0.55 -0.94
N VAL A 109 4.54 0.48 -0.14
CA VAL A 109 5.82 1.15 -0.41
C VAL A 109 6.42 0.73 -1.75
N HIS A 110 6.26 -0.55 -2.11
CA HIS A 110 6.85 -1.09 -3.34
C HIS A 110 6.18 -0.64 -4.64
N THR A 111 5.07 0.11 -4.60
CA THR A 111 4.58 0.86 -5.77
C THR A 111 5.54 1.95 -6.22
N ASN A 112 6.47 2.38 -5.36
CA ASN A 112 7.57 3.27 -5.76
C ASN A 112 8.62 2.61 -6.65
N TYR A 113 8.68 1.27 -6.69
CA TYR A 113 9.66 0.50 -7.47
C TYR A 113 9.06 -0.12 -8.71
N HIS A 114 7.90 -0.74 -8.57
CA HIS A 114 7.30 -1.61 -9.56
C HIS A 114 5.82 -1.27 -9.86
N PRO A 115 5.46 0.02 -10.09
CA PRO A 115 4.07 0.38 -10.33
C PRO A 115 3.49 -0.30 -11.56
N ASP A 116 4.31 -0.52 -12.57
CA ASP A 116 3.99 -1.20 -13.81
C ASP A 116 3.65 -2.69 -13.61
N LEU A 117 4.45 -3.43 -12.83
CA LEU A 117 4.20 -4.85 -12.54
C LEU A 117 2.95 -5.02 -11.66
N TYR A 118 2.74 -4.19 -10.64
CA TYR A 118 1.50 -4.21 -9.85
C TYR A 118 0.29 -3.87 -10.70
N LYS A 119 0.39 -2.90 -11.61
CA LYS A 119 -0.68 -2.59 -12.54
C LYS A 119 -0.97 -3.77 -13.47
N TRP A 120 0.05 -4.43 -14.01
CA TRP A 120 -0.11 -5.60 -14.85
C TRP A 120 -0.81 -6.75 -14.10
N LEU A 121 -0.41 -7.05 -12.87
CA LEU A 121 -1.11 -8.04 -12.03
C LEU A 121 -2.59 -7.72 -11.90
N TYR A 122 -2.93 -6.45 -11.65
CA TYR A 122 -4.30 -6.00 -11.49
C TYR A 122 -5.13 -6.11 -12.78
N THR A 123 -4.56 -5.75 -13.93
CA THR A 123 -5.30 -5.66 -15.20
C THR A 123 -5.28 -6.94 -16.03
N SER A 124 -4.26 -7.75 -15.88
CA SER A 124 -3.96 -8.87 -16.77
C SER A 124 -3.60 -10.17 -16.06
N GLY A 125 -3.26 -10.12 -14.77
CA GLY A 125 -2.75 -11.28 -14.03
C GLY A 125 -3.68 -12.50 -14.08
N THR A 126 -4.99 -12.31 -13.98
CA THR A 126 -5.96 -13.41 -14.04
C THR A 126 -6.03 -14.10 -15.40
N LYS A 127 -5.56 -13.46 -16.47
CA LYS A 127 -5.49 -14.04 -17.83
C LYS A 127 -4.23 -14.89 -18.02
N HIS A 128 -3.22 -14.70 -17.20
CA HIS A 128 -1.91 -15.35 -17.26
C HIS A 128 -1.50 -15.85 -15.87
N PRO A 129 -2.24 -16.81 -15.27
CA PRO A 129 -2.13 -17.14 -13.85
C PRO A 129 -0.73 -17.62 -13.43
N GLU A 130 -0.06 -18.44 -14.23
CA GLU A 130 1.27 -18.94 -13.91
C GLU A 130 2.31 -17.81 -13.83
N LEU A 131 2.35 -16.94 -14.84
CA LEU A 131 3.25 -15.78 -14.83
C LEU A 131 2.87 -14.78 -13.73
N ALA A 132 1.57 -14.61 -13.44
CA ALA A 132 1.12 -13.72 -12.38
C ALA A 132 1.59 -14.17 -11.00
N GLU A 133 1.55 -15.48 -10.71
CA GLU A 133 2.11 -16.01 -9.45
C GLU A 133 3.64 -15.85 -9.39
N GLU A 134 4.34 -16.01 -10.51
CA GLU A 134 5.79 -15.77 -10.57
C GLU A 134 6.12 -14.29 -10.30
N VAL A 135 5.43 -13.37 -10.97
CA VAL A 135 5.58 -11.92 -10.76
C VAL A 135 5.22 -11.52 -9.34
N ALA A 136 4.10 -12.02 -8.81
CA ALA A 136 3.67 -11.74 -7.45
C ALA A 136 4.70 -12.22 -6.43
N THR A 137 5.22 -13.43 -6.57
CA THR A 137 6.28 -13.99 -5.72
C THR A 137 7.53 -13.11 -5.76
N PHE A 138 8.00 -12.73 -6.95
CA PHE A 138 9.13 -11.81 -7.10
C PHE A 138 8.88 -10.50 -6.35
N LEU A 139 7.70 -9.89 -6.54
CA LEU A 139 7.36 -8.62 -5.90
C LEU A 139 7.32 -8.71 -4.38
N VAL A 140 6.86 -9.83 -3.81
CA VAL A 140 6.88 -10.07 -2.36
C VAL A 140 8.33 -10.14 -1.85
N LEU A 141 9.19 -10.91 -2.51
CA LEU A 141 10.59 -11.06 -2.11
C LEU A 141 11.35 -9.73 -2.25
N ALA A 142 11.13 -8.99 -3.35
CA ALA A 142 11.70 -7.66 -3.53
C ALA A 142 11.25 -6.69 -2.43
N ALA A 143 9.98 -6.78 -2.00
CA ALA A 143 9.41 -5.93 -0.96
C ALA A 143 10.06 -6.10 0.42
N MET A 144 10.69 -7.24 0.70
CA MET A 144 11.45 -7.43 1.93
C MET A 144 12.63 -6.45 2.07
N SER A 145 13.13 -5.90 0.94
CA SER A 145 14.19 -4.89 0.96
C SER A 145 13.76 -3.57 1.64
N GLU A 146 12.47 -3.32 1.82
CA GLU A 146 11.94 -2.15 2.53
C GLU A 146 12.50 -2.01 3.96
N ALA A 147 12.74 -3.14 4.62
CA ALA A 147 13.29 -3.18 5.98
C ALA A 147 14.72 -2.59 6.08
N PHE A 148 15.41 -2.42 4.97
CA PHE A 148 16.80 -1.98 4.94
C PHE A 148 16.95 -0.46 4.72
N GLY A 149 16.21 0.34 5.51
CA GLY A 149 16.41 1.78 5.56
C GLY A 149 15.58 2.59 4.52
N TYR A 150 14.32 2.23 4.31
CA TYR A 150 13.40 3.10 3.55
C TYR A 150 13.30 4.50 4.20
N PRO A 151 13.34 5.59 3.42
CA PRO A 151 13.29 5.68 1.97
C PRO A 151 14.66 5.72 1.24
N VAL A 152 15.79 5.65 1.95
CA VAL A 152 17.13 5.74 1.32
C VAL A 152 17.36 4.59 0.36
N GLN A 153 17.05 3.35 0.77
CA GLN A 153 17.22 2.17 -0.09
C GLN A 153 16.35 2.26 -1.37
N ALA A 154 15.16 2.88 -1.31
CA ALA A 154 14.34 3.13 -2.50
C ALA A 154 15.04 4.10 -3.46
N LYS A 155 15.65 5.16 -2.92
CA LYS A 155 16.42 6.11 -3.73
C LYS A 155 17.67 5.46 -4.32
N MET A 156 18.31 4.53 -3.61
CA MET A 156 19.44 3.75 -4.14
C MET A 156 19.00 2.84 -5.31
N TYR A 157 17.82 2.23 -5.24
CA TYR A 157 17.23 1.52 -6.37
C TYR A 157 17.02 2.45 -7.56
N HIS A 158 16.37 3.60 -7.35
CA HIS A 158 16.11 4.59 -8.38
C HIS A 158 17.39 5.21 -8.97
N GLN A 159 18.45 5.33 -8.19
CA GLN A 159 19.75 5.76 -8.68
C GLN A 159 20.35 4.73 -9.67
N ARG A 160 20.21 3.41 -9.37
CA ARG A 160 20.66 2.34 -10.26
C ARG A 160 19.97 2.34 -11.61
N ILE A 161 18.67 2.60 -11.63
CA ILE A 161 17.89 2.68 -12.87
C ILE A 161 17.88 4.08 -13.50
N GLY A 162 18.71 5.02 -12.99
CA GLY A 162 18.92 6.34 -13.60
C GLY A 162 17.81 7.36 -13.37
N THR A 163 16.82 7.09 -12.48
CA THR A 163 15.71 8.02 -12.24
C THR A 163 15.98 9.05 -11.15
N PHE A 164 16.90 8.78 -10.22
CA PHE A 164 17.28 9.71 -9.16
C PHE A 164 18.79 10.02 -9.16
N GLY A 165 19.13 11.31 -9.03
CA GLY A 165 20.53 11.74 -8.89
C GLY A 165 21.04 11.74 -7.46
N SER A 166 20.20 11.53 -6.44
CA SER A 166 20.60 11.62 -5.03
C SER A 166 19.82 10.65 -4.15
N ILE A 167 20.51 10.09 -3.14
CA ILE A 167 19.90 9.23 -2.11
C ILE A 167 19.61 9.98 -0.80
N LYS A 168 19.81 11.30 -0.75
CA LYS A 168 19.61 12.09 0.47
C LYS A 168 18.19 11.91 1.04
N SER A 169 18.11 11.74 2.36
CA SER A 169 16.85 11.62 3.10
C SER A 169 16.85 12.60 4.29
N ARG A 170 15.65 13.05 4.68
CA ARG A 170 15.45 13.85 5.89
C ARG A 170 15.13 12.99 7.11
N THR A 171 14.76 11.71 6.90
CA THR A 171 14.28 10.81 7.94
C THR A 171 15.31 9.76 8.35
N ILE A 172 16.26 9.44 7.48
CA ILE A 172 17.36 8.52 7.75
C ILE A 172 18.64 9.33 7.88
N THR A 173 19.27 9.27 9.07
CA THR A 173 20.45 10.06 9.44
C THR A 173 21.72 9.21 9.54
N PHE A 174 21.59 7.87 9.43
CA PHE A 174 22.72 6.93 9.44
C PHE A 174 23.05 6.46 8.02
N ASP A 175 24.27 5.97 7.80
CA ASP A 175 24.64 5.35 6.54
C ASP A 175 24.00 3.94 6.46
N VAL A 176 23.12 3.75 5.47
CA VAL A 176 22.41 2.48 5.28
C VAL A 176 23.33 1.36 4.81
N ARG A 177 24.46 1.67 4.13
CA ARG A 177 25.44 0.68 3.69
C ARG A 177 26.28 0.15 4.85
N GLU A 178 26.67 1.01 5.76
CA GLU A 178 27.35 0.61 6.99
C GLU A 178 26.47 -0.28 7.87
N ARG A 179 25.17 0.03 7.92
CA ARG A 179 24.21 -0.71 8.75
C ARG A 179 23.74 -2.01 8.11
N PHE A 180 23.64 -2.06 6.78
CA PHE A 180 23.09 -3.19 6.02
C PHE A 180 24.05 -3.58 4.90
N TRP A 181 25.10 -4.32 5.25
CA TRP A 181 26.25 -4.62 4.38
C TRP A 181 25.90 -5.34 3.07
N ALA A 182 24.80 -6.12 3.05
CA ALA A 182 24.34 -6.79 1.84
C ALA A 182 23.43 -5.92 0.95
N LEU A 183 23.12 -4.68 1.35
CA LEU A 183 22.07 -3.88 0.71
C LEU A 183 22.36 -3.63 -0.78
N ASP A 184 23.59 -3.29 -1.14
CA ASP A 184 23.93 -3.04 -2.55
C ASP A 184 23.73 -4.29 -3.40
N ALA A 185 24.19 -5.46 -2.95
CA ALA A 185 24.00 -6.73 -3.66
C ALA A 185 22.51 -7.13 -3.75
N ILE A 186 21.73 -6.88 -2.69
CA ILE A 186 20.27 -7.11 -2.70
C ILE A 186 19.61 -6.23 -3.76
N LEU A 187 19.92 -4.94 -3.80
CA LEU A 187 19.32 -4.01 -4.77
C LEU A 187 19.72 -4.33 -6.21
N ASP A 188 20.95 -4.80 -6.46
CA ASP A 188 21.38 -5.28 -7.78
C ASP A 188 20.55 -6.48 -8.23
N LYS A 189 20.22 -7.41 -7.33
CA LYS A 189 19.32 -8.54 -7.62
C LYS A 189 17.86 -8.09 -7.82
N VAL A 190 17.41 -7.10 -7.07
CA VAL A 190 16.06 -6.53 -7.27
C VAL A 190 15.96 -5.87 -8.65
N VAL A 191 16.98 -5.12 -9.10
CA VAL A 191 17.02 -4.54 -10.46
C VAL A 191 16.98 -5.64 -11.52
N ALA A 192 17.89 -6.62 -11.44
CA ALA A 192 17.96 -7.69 -12.42
C ALA A 192 16.66 -8.52 -12.47
N GLY A 193 16.06 -8.83 -11.32
CA GLY A 193 14.77 -9.52 -11.24
C GLY A 193 13.64 -8.71 -11.82
N THR A 194 13.64 -7.38 -11.61
CA THR A 194 12.64 -6.47 -12.19
C THR A 194 12.70 -6.50 -13.72
N GLU A 195 13.91 -6.42 -14.30
CA GLU A 195 14.11 -6.48 -15.75
C GLU A 195 13.65 -7.82 -16.32
N ALA A 196 13.97 -8.93 -15.64
CA ALA A 196 13.51 -10.26 -16.04
C ALA A 196 11.98 -10.38 -16.04
N MET A 197 11.30 -9.89 -14.99
CA MET A 197 9.84 -9.93 -14.92
C MET A 197 9.20 -9.03 -15.99
N ARG A 198 9.74 -7.84 -16.23
CA ARG A 198 9.29 -6.95 -17.30
C ARG A 198 9.44 -7.58 -18.67
N ALA A 199 10.56 -8.26 -18.93
CA ALA A 199 10.77 -8.96 -20.19
C ALA A 199 9.74 -10.09 -20.42
N LYS A 200 9.44 -10.88 -19.38
CA LYS A 200 8.41 -11.93 -19.46
C LYS A 200 7.02 -11.36 -19.71
N VAL A 201 6.66 -10.26 -19.03
CA VAL A 201 5.37 -9.57 -19.23
C VAL A 201 5.26 -8.97 -20.63
N ALA A 202 6.34 -8.42 -21.16
CA ALA A 202 6.36 -7.83 -22.50
C ALA A 202 6.32 -8.85 -23.64
N ALA A 203 6.61 -10.12 -23.36
CA ALA A 203 6.59 -11.21 -24.33
C ALA A 203 5.20 -11.85 -24.54
N LEU A 204 4.17 -11.36 -23.81
CA LEU A 204 2.78 -11.79 -23.96
C LEU A 204 2.07 -11.03 -25.07
#